data_92170ae1a5a0110339d2620dba991fb7
#
_entry.id   92170ae1a5a0110339d2620dba991fb7
#
_cell.length_a   1.000
_cell.length_b   1.000
_cell.length_c   1.000
_cell.angle_alpha   90.00
_cell.angle_beta   90.00
_cell.angle_gamma   90.00
#
_symmetry.space_group_name_H-M   'P 1'
#
loop_
_entity.id
_entity.type
_entity.pdbx_description
1 polymer ?
#
loop_
_entity_poly.entity_id
_entity_poly.type
_entity_poly.pdbx_seq_one_letter_code
_entity_poly.pdbx_strand_id
1 'polypeptide(L)'
;MSEIYAGIKAVRPDVEFRYNNYLTRPELAGLDYRAVAPYLDSVRDSDYTEQKPIVDDFRYKRGTLLKIRRGIGMDKPLIAAFACRPNATPEILKRSIGVLATMGVDGFSLGHYDGSTNMLLRAVRDAMEENDIHLAP
;
A
#
# COMPACT_ATOMS: atom_id res chain seq x y z
N MET A 1 7.77 -18.96 -7.06
CA MET A 1 6.48 -18.35 -6.63
C MET A 1 5.28 -19.14 -7.16
N SER A 2 5.28 -19.58 -8.42
CA SER A 2 4.18 -20.39 -9.03
C SER A 2 3.82 -21.65 -8.24
N GLU A 3 4.78 -22.45 -7.84
CA GLU A 3 4.55 -23.69 -7.06
C GLU A 3 3.94 -23.40 -5.69
N ILE A 4 4.42 -22.35 -5.01
CA ILE A 4 3.88 -21.92 -3.70
C ILE A 4 2.43 -21.47 -3.86
N TYR A 5 2.15 -20.64 -4.85
CA TYR A 5 0.80 -20.17 -5.13
C TYR A 5 -0.15 -21.35 -5.45
N ALA A 6 0.26 -22.22 -6.36
CA ALA A 6 -0.52 -23.40 -6.72
C ALA A 6 -0.77 -24.32 -5.52
N GLY A 7 0.24 -24.56 -4.69
CA GLY A 7 0.11 -25.36 -3.47
C GLY A 7 -0.87 -24.77 -2.47
N ILE A 8 -0.81 -23.43 -2.23
CA ILE A 8 -1.76 -22.74 -1.34
C ILE A 8 -3.18 -22.85 -1.91
N LYS A 9 -3.35 -22.55 -3.19
CA LYS A 9 -4.68 -22.54 -3.82
C LYS A 9 -5.30 -23.92 -3.95
N ALA A 10 -4.49 -24.97 -4.03
CA ALA A 10 -4.97 -26.34 -4.02
C ALA A 10 -5.58 -26.75 -2.66
N VAL A 11 -5.04 -26.22 -1.56
CA VAL A 11 -5.52 -26.53 -0.20
C VAL A 11 -6.57 -25.54 0.28
N ARG A 12 -6.35 -24.26 0.01
CA ARG A 12 -7.21 -23.17 0.45
C ARG A 12 -7.38 -22.15 -0.66
N PRO A 13 -8.32 -22.36 -1.58
CA PRO A 13 -8.54 -21.45 -2.72
C PRO A 13 -9.06 -20.06 -2.29
N ASP A 14 -9.68 -19.99 -1.11
CA ASP A 14 -10.22 -18.78 -0.49
C ASP A 14 -9.16 -17.86 0.16
N VAL A 15 -7.98 -18.41 0.46
CA VAL A 15 -6.92 -17.61 1.12
C VAL A 15 -6.27 -16.67 0.12
N GLU A 16 -6.24 -15.38 0.47
CA GLU A 16 -5.54 -14.36 -0.31
C GLU A 16 -4.03 -14.54 -0.23
N PHE A 17 -3.37 -14.62 -1.39
CA PHE A 17 -1.92 -14.63 -1.49
C PHE A 17 -1.42 -13.24 -1.90
N ARG A 18 -1.03 -12.44 -0.92
CA ARG A 18 -0.63 -11.05 -1.09
C ARG A 18 0.88 -10.89 -1.09
N TYR A 19 1.40 -10.14 -2.05
CA TYR A 19 2.77 -9.69 -2.02
C TYR A 19 2.88 -8.33 -1.28
N ASN A 20 3.76 -8.27 -0.28
CA ASN A 20 4.09 -7.02 0.40
C ASN A 20 5.38 -6.44 -0.20
N ASN A 21 5.24 -5.31 -0.88
CA ASN A 21 6.39 -4.59 -1.43
C ASN A 21 7.00 -3.67 -0.38
N TYR A 22 8.30 -3.82 -0.16
CA TYR A 22 9.13 -2.94 0.66
C TYR A 22 10.25 -2.26 -0.15
N LEU A 23 10.26 -2.48 -1.47
CA LEU A 23 11.36 -2.11 -2.33
C LEU A 23 10.98 -0.89 -3.17
N THR A 24 11.80 0.16 -3.09
CA THR A 24 11.69 1.31 -3.99
C THR A 24 12.19 0.99 -5.40
N ARG A 25 13.07 -0.01 -5.51
CA ARG A 25 13.65 -0.51 -6.76
C ARG A 25 13.56 -2.03 -6.83
N PRO A 26 12.37 -2.58 -7.07
CA PRO A 26 12.16 -4.02 -7.11
C PRO A 26 13.00 -4.71 -8.18
N GLU A 27 13.26 -4.03 -9.29
CA GLU A 27 14.10 -4.53 -10.39
C GLU A 27 15.54 -4.85 -9.96
N LEU A 28 16.10 -4.12 -9.00
CA LEU A 28 17.44 -4.39 -8.48
C LEU A 28 17.49 -5.62 -7.57
N ALA A 29 16.33 -6.01 -7.03
CA ALA A 29 16.19 -7.24 -6.25
C ALA A 29 15.70 -8.42 -7.10
N GLY A 30 15.70 -8.27 -8.42
CA GLY A 30 15.26 -9.33 -9.34
C GLY A 30 13.74 -9.54 -9.36
N LEU A 31 12.95 -8.57 -8.89
CA LEU A 31 11.50 -8.66 -8.90
C LEU A 31 10.92 -7.99 -10.16
N ASP A 32 10.25 -8.79 -10.97
CA ASP A 32 9.42 -8.31 -12.08
C ASP A 32 7.93 -8.53 -11.74
N TYR A 33 7.19 -7.44 -11.54
CA TYR A 33 5.76 -7.50 -11.22
C TYR A 33 4.93 -8.19 -12.29
N ARG A 34 5.29 -8.08 -13.58
CA ARG A 34 4.59 -8.76 -14.67
C ARG A 34 4.75 -10.27 -14.58
N ALA A 35 5.96 -10.70 -14.26
CA ALA A 35 6.27 -12.14 -14.14
C ALA A 35 5.60 -12.78 -12.92
N VAL A 36 5.40 -12.02 -11.84
CA VAL A 36 4.80 -12.54 -10.60
C VAL A 36 3.29 -12.32 -10.50
N ALA A 37 2.74 -11.38 -11.25
CA ALA A 37 1.31 -11.05 -11.21
C ALA A 37 0.36 -12.25 -11.37
N PRO A 38 0.61 -13.24 -12.24
CA PRO A 38 -0.25 -14.42 -12.34
C PRO A 38 -0.33 -15.26 -11.06
N TYR A 39 0.63 -15.08 -10.15
CA TYR A 39 0.77 -15.86 -8.93
C TYR A 39 0.51 -15.03 -7.67
N LEU A 40 -0.30 -13.99 -7.78
CA LEU A 40 -0.69 -13.09 -6.69
C LEU A 40 -2.18 -12.78 -6.79
N ASP A 41 -2.83 -12.66 -5.65
CA ASP A 41 -4.20 -12.14 -5.59
C ASP A 41 -4.21 -10.62 -5.44
N SER A 42 -3.22 -10.06 -4.72
CA SER A 42 -3.09 -8.61 -4.52
C SER A 42 -1.64 -8.20 -4.23
N VAL A 43 -1.37 -6.90 -4.31
CA VAL A 43 -0.10 -6.30 -3.88
C VAL A 43 -0.37 -5.19 -2.87
N ARG A 44 0.39 -5.20 -1.79
CA ARG A 44 0.44 -4.11 -0.82
C ARG A 44 1.78 -3.39 -0.93
N ASP A 45 1.75 -2.10 -1.18
CA ASP A 45 2.93 -1.25 -1.09
C ASP A 45 3.11 -0.74 0.34
N SER A 46 4.24 -1.08 0.94
CA SER A 46 4.60 -0.74 2.32
C SER A 46 5.65 0.36 2.41
N ASP A 47 5.73 1.24 1.43
CA ASP A 47 6.57 2.44 1.51
C ASP A 47 5.92 3.48 2.44
N TYR A 48 6.54 3.68 3.59
CA TYR A 48 6.07 4.58 4.64
C TYR A 48 6.75 5.95 4.53
N THR A 49 6.36 6.72 3.55
CA THR A 49 6.92 8.06 3.30
C THR A 49 6.65 9.03 4.45
N GLU A 50 5.56 8.82 5.19
CA GLU A 50 5.14 9.64 6.33
C GLU A 50 6.14 9.64 7.50
N GLN A 51 7.07 8.70 7.49
CA GLN A 51 8.10 8.58 8.52
C GLN A 51 9.37 9.37 8.22
N LYS A 52 9.51 9.87 7.00
CA LYS A 52 10.70 10.59 6.58
C LYS A 52 10.59 12.06 6.99
N PRO A 53 11.67 12.68 7.49
CA PRO A 53 11.65 14.09 7.92
C PRO A 53 11.36 15.08 6.78
N ILE A 54 11.64 14.68 5.54
CA ILE A 54 11.43 15.47 4.33
C ILE A 54 10.27 14.84 3.57
N VAL A 55 9.09 15.30 3.84
CA VAL A 55 7.85 14.70 3.36
C VAL A 55 7.41 15.15 1.99
N ASP A 56 8.16 16.00 1.34
CA ASP A 56 7.81 16.47 -0.02
C ASP A 56 7.98 15.42 -1.11
N ASP A 57 8.44 14.22 -0.77
CA ASP A 57 8.76 13.23 -1.77
C ASP A 57 7.71 12.13 -1.97
N PHE A 58 6.44 12.51 -2.01
CA PHE A 58 5.40 11.64 -2.55
C PHE A 58 5.68 11.17 -3.99
N ARG A 59 6.67 11.76 -4.67
CA ARG A 59 7.13 11.32 -6.00
C ARG A 59 7.62 9.87 -5.96
N TYR A 60 8.34 9.47 -4.92
CA TYR A 60 8.80 8.09 -4.76
C TYR A 60 7.62 7.15 -4.61
N LYS A 61 6.71 7.44 -3.69
CA LYS A 61 5.51 6.64 -3.46
C LYS A 61 4.66 6.53 -4.72
N ARG A 62 4.42 7.66 -5.39
CA ARG A 62 3.73 7.67 -6.69
C ARG A 62 4.45 6.81 -7.72
N GLY A 63 5.77 6.97 -7.86
CA GLY A 63 6.58 6.19 -8.79
C GLY A 63 6.50 4.69 -8.53
N THR A 64 6.58 4.29 -7.26
CA THR A 64 6.46 2.89 -6.85
C THR A 64 5.08 2.33 -7.18
N LEU A 65 4.00 3.01 -6.79
CA LEU A 65 2.63 2.58 -7.08
C LEU A 65 2.36 2.47 -8.57
N LEU A 66 2.83 3.42 -9.37
CA LEU A 66 2.71 3.35 -10.83
C LEU A 66 3.48 2.17 -11.43
N LYS A 67 4.67 1.87 -10.93
CA LYS A 67 5.44 0.69 -11.37
C LYS A 67 4.70 -0.61 -11.04
N ILE A 68 4.20 -0.73 -9.80
CA ILE A 68 3.41 -1.88 -9.39
C ILE A 68 2.20 -2.02 -10.30
N ARG A 69 1.40 -0.96 -10.46
CA ARG A 69 0.17 -0.97 -11.27
C ARG A 69 0.44 -1.37 -12.72
N ARG A 70 1.51 -0.86 -13.33
CA ARG A 70 1.92 -1.25 -14.70
C ARG A 70 2.30 -2.73 -14.81
N GLY A 71 2.79 -3.32 -13.74
CA GLY A 71 3.17 -4.72 -13.71
C GLY A 71 2.00 -5.66 -13.45
N ILE A 72 1.13 -5.35 -12.49
CA ILE A 72 0.04 -6.23 -12.07
C ILE A 72 -1.26 -6.03 -12.86
N GLY A 73 -1.39 -4.93 -13.63
CA GLY A 73 -2.63 -4.59 -14.34
C GLY A 73 -3.67 -3.90 -13.44
N MET A 74 -4.87 -3.72 -13.96
CA MET A 74 -6.00 -3.07 -13.25
C MET A 74 -6.92 -4.09 -12.54
N ASP A 75 -6.80 -5.34 -12.90
CA ASP A 75 -7.63 -6.44 -12.40
C ASP A 75 -7.20 -6.98 -11.03
N LYS A 76 -6.00 -6.61 -10.58
CA LYS A 76 -5.50 -7.01 -9.27
C LYS A 76 -5.50 -5.86 -8.28
N PRO A 77 -6.03 -6.07 -7.06
CA PRO A 77 -6.02 -5.06 -6.02
C PRO A 77 -4.62 -4.56 -5.68
N LEU A 78 -4.47 -3.24 -5.65
CA LEU A 78 -3.30 -2.54 -5.17
C LEU A 78 -3.65 -1.79 -3.89
N ILE A 79 -3.00 -2.16 -2.79
CA ILE A 79 -3.22 -1.59 -1.48
C ILE A 79 -2.05 -0.68 -1.13
N ALA A 80 -2.32 0.58 -0.85
CA ALA A 80 -1.31 1.52 -0.37
C ALA A 80 -1.25 1.53 1.16
N ALA A 81 -0.05 1.38 1.70
CA ALA A 81 0.14 1.50 3.13
C ALA A 81 0.64 2.89 3.51
N PHE A 82 0.23 3.34 4.69
CA PHE A 82 0.76 4.50 5.38
C PHE A 82 0.98 4.17 6.87
N ALA A 83 1.78 4.96 7.55
CA ALA A 83 2.14 4.67 8.93
C ALA A 83 1.81 5.81 9.87
N CYS A 84 1.21 5.47 11.01
CA CYS A 84 0.93 6.36 12.12
C CYS A 84 1.99 6.21 13.21
N ARG A 85 3.22 6.57 12.92
CA ARG A 85 4.29 6.58 13.93
C ARG A 85 4.32 7.91 14.69
N PRO A 86 4.96 7.97 15.87
CA PRO A 86 5.02 9.17 16.69
C PRO A 86 5.62 10.40 16.00
N ASN A 87 6.42 10.21 14.96
CA ASN A 87 7.01 11.29 14.16
C ASN A 87 6.15 11.73 12.97
N ALA A 88 5.05 11.05 12.70
CA ALA A 88 4.06 11.52 11.74
C ALA A 88 3.27 12.70 12.32
N THR A 89 2.82 13.62 11.47
CA THR A 89 1.91 14.68 11.86
C THR A 89 0.54 14.50 11.20
N PRO A 90 -0.54 15.05 11.77
CA PRO A 90 -1.86 15.01 11.16
C PRO A 90 -1.86 15.52 9.71
N GLU A 91 -1.15 16.62 9.44
CA GLU A 91 -1.07 17.24 8.12
C GLU A 91 -0.39 16.33 7.10
N ILE A 92 0.69 15.65 7.53
CA ILE A 92 1.41 14.69 6.69
C ILE A 92 0.50 13.50 6.35
N LEU A 93 -0.22 12.96 7.32
CA LEU A 93 -1.13 11.85 7.12
C LEU A 93 -2.29 12.22 6.19
N LYS A 94 -2.93 13.36 6.42
CA LYS A 94 -3.99 13.88 5.55
C LYS A 94 -3.50 14.06 4.12
N ARG A 95 -2.35 14.69 3.93
CA ARG A 95 -1.74 14.88 2.62
C ARG A 95 -1.40 13.54 1.94
N SER A 96 -0.84 12.59 2.70
CA SER A 96 -0.51 11.25 2.17
C SER A 96 -1.75 10.54 1.66
N ILE A 97 -2.80 10.49 2.46
CA ILE A 97 -4.07 9.83 2.10
C ILE A 97 -4.69 10.50 0.87
N GLY A 98 -4.75 11.84 0.84
CA GLY A 98 -5.27 12.57 -0.31
C GLY A 98 -4.50 12.30 -1.60
N VAL A 99 -3.15 12.24 -1.52
CA VAL A 99 -2.32 11.87 -2.68
C VAL A 99 -2.59 10.44 -3.12
N LEU A 100 -2.66 9.49 -2.19
CA LEU A 100 -2.88 8.08 -2.49
C LEU A 100 -4.26 7.82 -3.08
N ALA A 101 -5.29 8.52 -2.61
CA ALA A 101 -6.65 8.45 -3.16
C ALA A 101 -6.68 8.77 -4.67
N THR A 102 -5.80 9.67 -5.13
CA THR A 102 -5.71 10.04 -6.57
C THR A 102 -4.91 9.05 -7.41
N MET A 103 -4.31 8.02 -6.81
CA MET A 103 -3.40 7.09 -7.51
C MET A 103 -4.08 5.81 -8.01
N GLY A 104 -5.40 5.70 -7.88
CA GLY A 104 -6.14 4.52 -8.31
C GLY A 104 -5.77 3.27 -7.52
N VAL A 105 -5.55 3.42 -6.21
CA VAL A 105 -5.39 2.29 -5.30
C VAL A 105 -6.77 1.76 -4.92
N ASP A 106 -6.85 0.44 -4.70
CA ASP A 106 -8.11 -0.24 -4.38
C ASP A 106 -8.36 -0.33 -2.88
N GLY A 107 -7.34 0.03 -2.09
CA GLY A 107 -7.46 0.00 -0.64
C GLY A 107 -6.29 0.63 0.09
N PHE A 108 -6.47 0.80 1.39
CA PHE A 108 -5.49 1.38 2.30
C PHE A 108 -5.14 0.41 3.41
N SER A 109 -3.91 0.49 3.87
CA SER A 109 -3.45 -0.27 5.03
C SER A 109 -2.72 0.65 5.99
N LEU A 110 -3.21 0.69 7.23
CA LEU A 110 -2.56 1.41 8.32
C LEU A 110 -1.49 0.53 8.95
N GLY A 111 -0.24 0.97 8.89
CA GLY A 111 0.89 0.33 9.56
C GLY A 111 1.28 1.05 10.84
N HIS A 112 1.84 0.29 11.79
CA HIS A 112 2.40 0.82 13.04
C HIS A 112 1.41 1.66 13.87
N TYR A 113 0.15 1.23 13.93
CA TYR A 113 -0.88 1.95 14.69
C TYR A 113 -0.69 1.81 16.21
N ASP A 114 0.05 0.81 16.66
CA ASP A 114 0.40 0.54 18.06
C ASP A 114 1.18 1.68 18.73
N GLY A 115 1.89 2.50 17.95
CA GLY A 115 2.53 3.73 18.40
C GLY A 115 1.74 5.00 18.11
N SER A 116 0.51 4.88 17.62
CA SER A 116 -0.30 6.02 17.19
C SER A 116 -0.98 6.73 18.36
N THR A 117 -1.06 8.04 18.27
CA THR A 117 -1.89 8.83 19.18
C THR A 117 -3.34 8.90 18.65
N ASN A 118 -4.30 9.15 19.55
CA ASN A 118 -5.69 9.40 19.15
C ASN A 118 -5.81 10.55 18.14
N MET A 119 -4.93 11.56 18.23
CA MET A 119 -4.89 12.67 17.29
C MET A 119 -4.56 12.21 15.88
N LEU A 120 -3.56 11.35 15.72
CA LEU A 120 -3.17 10.79 14.41
C LEU A 120 -4.27 9.89 13.84
N LEU A 121 -4.89 9.06 14.66
CA LEU A 121 -5.99 8.18 14.22
C LEU A 121 -7.22 9.00 13.79
N ARG A 122 -7.53 10.09 14.48
CA ARG A 122 -8.57 11.03 14.04
C ARG A 122 -8.22 11.67 12.71
N ALA A 123 -6.98 12.11 12.53
CA ALA A 123 -6.53 12.68 11.26
C ALA A 123 -6.64 11.72 10.09
N VAL A 124 -6.37 10.43 10.32
CA VAL A 124 -6.58 9.38 9.32
C VAL A 124 -8.05 9.25 8.96
N ARG A 125 -8.95 9.14 9.95
CA ARG A 125 -10.38 9.06 9.73
C ARG A 125 -10.89 10.26 8.95
N ASP A 126 -10.56 11.46 9.41
CA ASP A 126 -11.00 12.72 8.78
C ASP A 126 -10.51 12.79 7.32
N ALA A 127 -9.26 12.37 7.05
CA ALA A 127 -8.73 12.34 5.70
C ALA A 127 -9.43 11.29 4.81
N MET A 128 -9.83 10.16 5.36
CA MET A 128 -10.59 9.17 4.62
C MET A 128 -11.98 9.71 4.26
N GLU A 129 -12.67 10.35 5.21
CA GLU A 129 -13.96 11.00 4.99
C GLU A 129 -13.85 12.13 3.94
N GLU A 130 -12.83 13.00 4.03
CA GLU A 130 -12.56 14.09 3.07
C GLU A 130 -12.31 13.59 1.64
N ASN A 131 -11.84 12.36 1.46
CA ASN A 131 -11.53 11.76 0.16
C ASN A 131 -12.54 10.66 -0.26
N ASP A 132 -13.70 10.58 0.39
CA ASP A 132 -14.76 9.61 0.10
C ASP A 132 -14.29 8.14 0.15
N ILE A 133 -13.38 7.86 1.07
CA ILE A 133 -12.83 6.52 1.28
C ILE A 133 -13.60 5.85 2.39
N HIS A 134 -14.36 4.81 2.05
CA HIS A 134 -15.13 4.04 3.01
C HIS A 134 -14.39 2.78 3.44
N LEU A 135 -14.50 2.44 4.73
CA LEU A 135 -14.04 1.14 5.21
C LEU A 135 -14.97 0.07 4.65
N ALA A 136 -14.38 -1.02 4.15
CA ALA A 136 -15.16 -2.20 3.83
C ALA A 136 -15.86 -2.72 5.09
N PRO A 137 -17.12 -3.15 4.99
CA PRO A 137 -17.86 -3.71 6.11
C PRO A 137 -17.21 -4.98 6.68
#